data_eb0ea98b35db3f6dba9d6d70a5b42bf0
#
_entry.id   eb0ea98b35db3f6dba9d6d70a5b42bf0
#
_cell.length_a   1.000
_cell.length_b   1.000
_cell.length_c   1.000
_cell.angle_alpha   90.00
_cell.angle_beta   90.00
_cell.angle_gamma   90.00
#
_symmetry.space_group_name_H-M   'P 1'
#
loop_
_entity.id
_entity.type
_entity.pdbx_description
1 polymer ?
#
loop_
_entity_poly.entity_id
_entity_poly.type
_entity_poly.pdbx_seq_one_letter_code
_entity_poly.pdbx_strand_id
1 'polypeptide(L)'
;HIALDQKGVVPGDKVFVHWNNIQTEDRFPRLQQGLQVEFGLVISQGWRGWNKVRSLKAKTVTLPGGGMINIQAAMDAENMTFIGAQNFRYTGTVKFFDPFRGFGWVIINDGYALDEPVPNEIKVEAWELNTGGKCLRMRIDKLEIEFGIVKSKKGDSYMAYNVTLPGGAAITQEAMEHRKDEGGQRYTGTVQWWQRWQNWGHIVPDPGQALPPVVKAKMEESVAQAAAKAKPDGKPPEMLLYFRKVDCEWSLRPEIGKKVSFTVYLDDKGAGAKDVVPVE
;
A
#
# COMPACT_ATOMS: atom_id res chain seq x y z
N HIS A 1 5.89 15.60 15.99
CA HIS A 1 5.45 15.46 17.38
C HIS A 1 4.14 16.16 17.60
N ILE A 2 3.32 15.62 18.50
CA ILE A 2 2.05 16.20 18.94
C ILE A 2 2.28 16.69 20.38
N ALA A 3 1.90 17.94 20.67
CA ALA A 3 1.87 18.46 22.04
C ALA A 3 0.60 17.96 22.73
N LEU A 4 0.69 17.63 24.02
CA LEU A 4 -0.46 17.21 24.80
C LEU A 4 -1.12 18.43 25.49
N ASP A 5 -2.44 18.49 25.46
CA ASP A 5 -3.21 19.47 26.21
C ASP A 5 -3.11 19.21 27.72
N GLN A 6 -3.10 17.94 28.10
CA GLN A 6 -2.91 17.53 29.50
C GLN A 6 -1.42 17.35 29.80
N LYS A 7 -0.90 18.24 30.64
CA LYS A 7 0.51 18.21 31.07
C LYS A 7 0.80 17.09 32.06
N GLY A 8 2.05 16.61 32.05
CA GLY A 8 2.54 15.61 33.02
C GLY A 8 2.17 14.16 32.68
N VAL A 9 1.46 13.91 31.59
CA VAL A 9 1.09 12.53 31.15
C VAL A 9 2.28 11.80 30.53
N VAL A 10 3.11 12.55 29.79
CA VAL A 10 4.32 12.02 29.15
C VAL A 10 5.52 12.95 29.40
N PRO A 11 6.75 12.43 29.41
CA PRO A 11 7.93 13.28 29.55
C PRO A 11 8.00 14.36 28.47
N GLY A 12 8.08 15.63 28.90
CA GLY A 12 8.19 16.79 28.01
C GLY A 12 6.91 17.17 27.27
N ASP A 13 5.75 16.63 27.68
CA ASP A 13 4.40 16.95 27.16
C ASP A 13 4.28 16.87 25.64
N LYS A 14 5.10 16.02 25.01
CA LYS A 14 5.12 15.78 23.55
C LYS A 14 5.25 14.30 23.26
N VAL A 15 4.51 13.83 22.25
CA VAL A 15 4.59 12.45 21.79
C VAL A 15 4.99 12.39 20.32
N PHE A 16 5.82 11.42 19.96
CA PHE A 16 6.19 11.17 18.57
C PHE A 16 5.02 10.54 17.83
N VAL A 17 4.71 11.06 16.66
CA VAL A 17 3.79 10.46 15.69
C VAL A 17 4.56 10.05 14.44
N HIS A 18 4.35 8.82 14.00
CA HIS A 18 4.81 8.36 12.70
C HIS A 18 3.67 8.51 11.69
N TRP A 19 3.97 8.90 10.46
CA TRP A 19 2.98 9.19 9.42
C TRP A 19 1.99 8.05 9.19
N ASN A 20 2.41 6.78 9.31
CA ASN A 20 1.54 5.61 9.17
C ASN A 20 0.52 5.42 10.32
N ASN A 21 0.58 6.24 11.35
CA ASN A 21 -0.42 6.26 12.43
C ASN A 21 -1.46 7.38 12.27
N ILE A 22 -1.37 8.18 11.22
CA ILE A 22 -2.35 9.20 10.87
C ILE A 22 -3.45 8.53 10.05
N GLN A 23 -4.69 8.67 10.48
CA GLN A 23 -5.85 8.15 9.76
C GLN A 23 -6.25 9.17 8.70
N THR A 24 -6.05 8.84 7.43
CA THR A 24 -6.26 9.74 6.30
C THR A 24 -6.52 8.97 5.02
N GLU A 25 -7.25 9.58 4.10
CA GLU A 25 -7.38 9.18 2.68
C GLU A 25 -6.44 9.98 1.77
N ASP A 26 -5.74 10.97 2.33
CA ASP A 26 -4.76 11.76 1.58
C ASP A 26 -3.64 10.84 1.04
N ARG A 27 -3.13 11.15 -0.15
CA ARG A 27 -2.04 10.38 -0.78
C ARG A 27 -0.76 10.35 0.06
N PHE A 28 -0.55 11.38 0.90
CA PHE A 28 0.58 11.46 1.81
C PHE A 28 0.14 12.01 3.17
N PRO A 29 0.14 11.18 4.23
CA PRO A 29 -0.30 11.59 5.56
C PRO A 29 0.48 12.77 6.11
N ARG A 30 -0.20 13.87 6.42
CA ARG A 30 0.40 15.10 6.96
C ARG A 30 -0.39 15.60 8.17
N LEU A 31 0.29 16.38 9.01
CA LEU A 31 -0.32 17.19 10.06
C LEU A 31 0.09 18.63 9.87
N GLN A 32 -0.85 19.54 10.07
CA GLN A 32 -0.60 20.97 10.09
C GLN A 32 -0.38 21.44 11.54
N GLN A 33 0.48 22.44 11.72
CA GLN A 33 0.68 23.05 13.04
C GLN A 33 -0.62 23.71 13.53
N GLY A 34 -0.98 23.48 14.77
CA GLY A 34 -2.23 23.99 15.37
C GLY A 34 -3.44 23.10 15.13
N LEU A 35 -3.34 22.03 14.33
CA LEU A 35 -4.44 21.08 14.13
C LEU A 35 -4.70 20.32 15.43
N GLN A 36 -5.95 20.38 15.91
CA GLN A 36 -6.41 19.57 17.04
C GLN A 36 -6.60 18.13 16.59
N VAL A 37 -6.02 17.20 17.34
CA VAL A 37 -6.05 15.77 17.02
C VAL A 37 -6.32 14.92 18.25
N GLU A 38 -6.96 13.79 18.03
CA GLU A 38 -7.20 12.74 19.01
C GLU A 38 -6.33 11.52 18.68
N PHE A 39 -5.76 10.85 19.67
CA PHE A 39 -4.88 9.70 19.43
C PHE A 39 -4.77 8.80 20.66
N GLY A 40 -4.46 7.53 20.43
CA GLY A 40 -4.06 6.60 21.48
C GLY A 40 -2.56 6.68 21.78
N LEU A 41 -2.16 6.36 23.01
CA LEU A 41 -0.77 6.23 23.40
C LEU A 41 -0.35 4.75 23.42
N VAL A 42 0.78 4.43 22.79
CA VAL A 42 1.36 3.09 22.83
C VAL A 42 2.82 3.12 23.23
N ILE A 43 3.23 2.13 24.02
CA ILE A 43 4.63 1.89 24.33
C ILE A 43 5.27 1.15 23.17
N SER A 44 6.23 1.77 22.50
CA SER A 44 7.03 1.15 21.46
C SER A 44 8.40 0.76 22.02
N GLN A 45 8.81 -0.48 21.77
CA GLN A 45 10.17 -0.92 22.03
C GLN A 45 11.00 -0.71 20.76
N GLY A 46 12.10 -0.03 20.87
CA GLY A 46 13.05 0.22 19.79
C GLY A 46 14.49 0.02 20.27
N TRP A 47 15.42 0.08 19.33
CA TRP A 47 16.85 0.06 19.62
C TRP A 47 17.44 1.45 19.42
N ARG A 48 18.24 1.91 20.36
CA ARG A 48 19.08 3.10 20.22
C ARG A 48 20.52 2.66 20.42
N GLY A 49 21.22 2.44 19.31
CA GLY A 49 22.50 1.73 19.36
C GLY A 49 22.29 0.29 19.83
N TRP A 50 23.03 -0.14 20.86
CA TRP A 50 22.96 -1.47 21.46
C TRP A 50 21.89 -1.64 22.55
N ASN A 51 21.20 -0.54 22.93
CA ASN A 51 20.24 -0.54 24.04
C ASN A 51 18.79 -0.62 23.56
N LYS A 52 17.99 -1.48 24.20
CA LYS A 52 16.53 -1.48 24.05
C LYS A 52 15.97 -0.27 24.77
N VAL A 53 15.26 0.59 24.06
CA VAL A 53 14.61 1.78 24.62
C VAL A 53 13.11 1.66 24.46
N ARG A 54 12.38 1.95 25.55
CA ARG A 54 10.93 2.13 25.49
C ARG A 54 10.62 3.58 25.18
N SER A 55 9.76 3.84 24.23
CA SER A 55 9.28 5.18 23.89
C SER A 55 7.78 5.19 23.73
N LEU A 56 7.14 6.28 24.15
CA LEU A 56 5.72 6.50 23.88
C LEU A 56 5.55 7.05 22.46
N LYS A 57 4.54 6.54 21.75
CA LYS A 57 4.17 6.98 20.40
C LYS A 57 2.66 7.17 20.29
N ALA A 58 2.26 8.15 19.51
CA ALA A 58 0.87 8.31 19.11
C ALA A 58 0.47 7.21 18.10
N LYS A 59 -0.72 6.66 18.27
CA LYS A 59 -1.32 5.66 17.38
C LYS A 59 -2.76 6.07 17.06
N THR A 60 -3.22 5.73 15.84
CA THR A 60 -4.58 6.02 15.38
C THR A 60 -4.93 7.49 15.56
N VAL A 61 -4.11 8.37 14.93
CA VAL A 61 -4.28 9.82 15.03
C VAL A 61 -5.38 10.27 14.10
N THR A 62 -6.41 10.92 14.66
CA THR A 62 -7.62 11.38 13.98
C THR A 62 -7.93 12.83 14.33
N LEU A 63 -8.89 13.43 13.67
CA LEU A 63 -9.57 14.62 14.19
C LEU A 63 -10.35 14.26 15.46
N PRO A 64 -10.67 15.24 16.33
CA PRO A 64 -11.55 15.01 17.48
C PRO A 64 -12.86 14.35 17.05
N GLY A 65 -13.27 13.28 17.79
CA GLY A 65 -14.43 12.49 17.43
C GLY A 65 -14.15 11.38 16.41
N GLY A 66 -12.88 11.08 16.09
CA GLY A 66 -12.48 9.93 15.26
C GLY A 66 -12.49 10.19 13.75
N GLY A 67 -12.72 11.44 13.30
CA GLY A 67 -12.72 11.78 11.88
C GLY A 67 -11.35 11.67 11.22
N MET A 68 -11.30 11.32 9.93
CA MET A 68 -10.05 11.25 9.15
C MET A 68 -9.46 12.65 8.94
N ILE A 69 -8.13 12.73 8.89
CA ILE A 69 -7.37 13.95 8.66
C ILE A 69 -7.09 14.10 7.16
N ASN A 70 -8.00 14.71 6.43
CA ASN A 70 -7.91 14.93 4.97
C ASN A 70 -7.69 16.42 4.71
N ILE A 71 -6.46 16.90 4.82
CA ILE A 71 -6.10 18.33 4.73
C ILE A 71 -5.21 18.63 3.52
N GLN A 72 -4.68 17.61 2.85
CA GLN A 72 -3.66 17.80 1.82
C GLN A 72 -4.18 18.59 0.62
N ALA A 73 -5.39 18.31 0.14
CA ALA A 73 -5.94 19.00 -1.03
C ALA A 73 -6.07 20.52 -0.81
N ALA A 74 -6.53 20.94 0.38
CA ALA A 74 -6.63 22.34 0.74
C ALA A 74 -5.25 23.00 0.85
N MET A 75 -4.29 22.35 1.51
CA MET A 75 -2.92 22.84 1.62
C MET A 75 -2.24 22.97 0.25
N ASP A 76 -2.48 22.03 -0.65
CA ASP A 76 -1.92 22.04 -2.00
C ASP A 76 -2.53 23.18 -2.84
N ALA A 77 -3.85 23.43 -2.71
CA ALA A 77 -4.52 24.55 -3.38
C ALA A 77 -3.94 25.92 -3.01
N GLU A 78 -3.54 26.08 -1.75
CA GLU A 78 -2.92 27.32 -1.26
C GLU A 78 -1.43 27.47 -1.67
N ASN A 79 -0.72 26.35 -1.87
CA ASN A 79 0.73 26.36 -1.96
C ASN A 79 1.30 25.97 -3.34
N MET A 80 0.46 25.53 -4.27
CA MET A 80 0.88 25.04 -5.59
C MET A 80 0.24 25.84 -6.73
N THR A 81 0.98 25.96 -7.84
CA THR A 81 0.46 26.52 -9.09
C THR A 81 0.18 25.39 -10.05
N PHE A 82 -1.09 25.20 -10.39
CA PHE A 82 -1.55 24.12 -11.26
C PHE A 82 -1.58 24.56 -12.72
N ILE A 83 -1.31 23.62 -13.62
CA ILE A 83 -1.58 23.77 -15.05
C ILE A 83 -3.00 23.24 -15.29
N GLY A 84 -3.87 24.10 -15.85
CA GLY A 84 -5.30 23.88 -15.86
C GLY A 84 -5.92 24.15 -14.47
N ALA A 85 -6.51 23.15 -13.83
CA ALA A 85 -7.06 23.25 -12.50
C ALA A 85 -6.54 22.14 -11.59
N GLN A 86 -6.66 22.30 -10.26
CA GLN A 86 -6.20 21.32 -9.28
C GLN A 86 -6.73 19.90 -9.54
N ASN A 87 -7.99 19.80 -9.98
CA ASN A 87 -8.65 18.52 -10.24
C ASN A 87 -8.59 18.08 -11.70
N PHE A 88 -7.89 18.84 -12.55
CA PHE A 88 -7.72 18.45 -13.94
C PHE A 88 -6.73 17.28 -14.01
N ARG A 89 -7.08 16.26 -14.81
CA ARG A 89 -6.30 15.03 -14.93
C ARG A 89 -5.76 14.85 -16.34
N TYR A 90 -4.48 14.61 -16.41
CA TYR A 90 -3.76 14.23 -17.61
C TYR A 90 -3.48 12.72 -17.53
N THR A 91 -3.41 12.06 -18.67
CA THR A 91 -2.98 10.67 -18.77
C THR A 91 -1.53 10.61 -19.25
N GLY A 92 -0.86 9.53 -18.91
CA GLY A 92 0.51 9.29 -19.34
C GLY A 92 1.05 7.97 -18.87
N THR A 93 2.35 7.81 -19.02
CA THR A 93 3.05 6.57 -18.68
C THR A 93 4.27 6.87 -17.82
N VAL A 94 4.51 6.07 -16.80
CA VAL A 94 5.74 6.15 -16.02
C VAL A 94 6.91 5.70 -16.88
N LYS A 95 7.83 6.60 -17.20
CA LYS A 95 9.06 6.30 -17.95
C LYS A 95 10.01 5.43 -17.11
N PHE A 96 10.26 5.87 -15.87
CA PHE A 96 10.91 5.11 -14.83
C PHE A 96 10.59 5.70 -13.45
N PHE A 97 10.68 4.89 -12.41
CA PHE A 97 10.60 5.35 -11.03
C PHE A 97 11.57 4.56 -10.14
N ASP A 98 12.41 5.30 -9.39
CA ASP A 98 13.31 4.71 -8.40
C ASP A 98 12.70 4.83 -6.99
N PRO A 99 12.17 3.74 -6.41
CA PRO A 99 11.53 3.77 -5.11
C PRO A 99 12.52 4.02 -3.94
N PHE A 100 13.82 3.81 -4.16
CA PHE A 100 14.84 4.07 -3.13
C PHE A 100 15.26 5.53 -3.11
N ARG A 101 15.34 6.17 -4.27
CA ARG A 101 15.63 7.60 -4.41
C ARG A 101 14.39 8.46 -4.28
N GLY A 102 13.20 7.87 -4.42
CA GLY A 102 11.92 8.55 -4.26
C GLY A 102 11.56 9.51 -5.39
N PHE A 103 12.05 9.30 -6.61
CA PHE A 103 11.66 10.10 -7.77
C PHE A 103 11.70 9.32 -9.08
N GLY A 104 11.06 9.85 -10.09
CA GLY A 104 11.00 9.31 -11.43
C GLY A 104 10.60 10.35 -12.46
N TRP A 105 10.27 9.88 -13.66
CA TRP A 105 9.80 10.68 -14.77
C TRP A 105 8.59 10.03 -15.40
N VAL A 106 7.64 10.87 -15.82
CA VAL A 106 6.44 10.45 -16.51
C VAL A 106 6.40 11.12 -17.88
N ILE A 107 5.84 10.40 -18.86
CA ILE A 107 5.59 10.89 -20.22
C ILE A 107 4.12 11.24 -20.30
N ILE A 108 3.80 12.46 -20.74
CA ILE A 108 2.43 12.92 -20.93
C ILE A 108 1.94 12.40 -22.27
N ASN A 109 0.72 11.86 -22.32
CA ASN A 109 0.10 11.46 -23.58
C ASN A 109 -0.24 12.69 -24.43
N ASP A 110 -0.24 12.53 -25.75
CA ASP A 110 -0.60 13.58 -26.70
C ASP A 110 -2.09 13.95 -26.60
N GLY A 111 -2.44 15.10 -27.17
CA GLY A 111 -3.83 15.55 -27.34
C GLY A 111 -4.36 16.54 -26.31
N TYR A 112 -3.53 17.01 -25.39
CA TYR A 112 -3.92 18.04 -24.43
C TYR A 112 -3.58 19.44 -24.95
N ALA A 113 -4.55 20.34 -24.95
CA ALA A 113 -4.33 21.77 -25.14
C ALA A 113 -3.93 22.37 -23.79
N LEU A 114 -2.65 22.67 -23.63
CA LEU A 114 -2.10 23.26 -22.41
C LEU A 114 -2.02 24.78 -22.55
N ASP A 115 -2.34 25.50 -21.48
CA ASP A 115 -2.32 26.98 -21.47
C ASP A 115 -0.90 27.54 -21.62
N GLU A 116 0.12 26.71 -21.45
CA GLU A 116 1.52 27.04 -21.58
C GLU A 116 2.36 25.84 -22.04
N PRO A 117 3.56 26.05 -22.58
CA PRO A 117 4.41 24.96 -23.05
C PRO A 117 4.95 24.14 -21.90
N VAL A 118 4.40 22.93 -21.72
CA VAL A 118 4.87 21.93 -20.76
C VAL A 118 5.71 20.90 -21.53
N PRO A 119 6.89 20.51 -21.03
CA PRO A 119 7.67 19.42 -21.61
C PRO A 119 6.87 18.11 -21.63
N ASN A 120 7.06 17.29 -22.65
CA ASN A 120 6.40 15.96 -22.74
C ASN A 120 6.81 15.02 -21.62
N GLU A 121 7.99 15.22 -21.03
CA GLU A 121 8.49 14.48 -19.87
C GLU A 121 8.60 15.39 -18.66
N ILE A 122 7.94 15.03 -17.57
CA ILE A 122 7.98 15.77 -16.32
C ILE A 122 8.38 14.86 -15.15
N LYS A 123 8.95 15.47 -14.12
CA LYS A 123 9.40 14.77 -12.93
C LYS A 123 8.20 14.32 -12.09
N VAL A 124 8.34 13.17 -11.43
CA VAL A 124 7.42 12.71 -10.38
C VAL A 124 8.20 12.43 -9.10
N GLU A 125 7.68 12.86 -7.96
CA GLU A 125 8.24 12.61 -6.64
C GLU A 125 7.39 11.56 -5.90
N ALA A 126 8.02 10.80 -5.00
CA ALA A 126 7.34 9.71 -4.28
C ALA A 126 6.11 10.17 -3.49
N TRP A 127 6.14 11.38 -2.93
CA TRP A 127 5.01 11.93 -2.18
C TRP A 127 3.85 12.40 -3.07
N GLU A 128 4.04 12.47 -4.37
CA GLU A 128 2.99 12.74 -5.35
C GLU A 128 2.31 11.46 -5.84
N LEU A 129 2.90 10.29 -5.59
CA LEU A 129 2.25 9.02 -5.89
C LEU A 129 1.17 8.72 -4.85
N ASN A 130 -0.07 8.58 -5.29
CA ASN A 130 -1.13 8.10 -4.42
C ASN A 130 -1.01 6.58 -4.24
N THR A 131 -0.41 6.17 -3.14
CA THR A 131 -0.18 4.77 -2.78
C THR A 131 -1.15 4.27 -1.70
N GLY A 132 -2.23 5.03 -1.42
CA GLY A 132 -3.14 4.74 -0.31
C GLY A 132 -2.44 4.84 1.06
N GLY A 133 -1.46 5.77 1.19
CA GLY A 133 -0.70 5.95 2.44
C GLY A 133 0.32 4.84 2.74
N LYS A 134 0.64 3.98 1.76
CA LYS A 134 1.64 2.91 1.91
C LYS A 134 2.95 3.28 1.22
N CYS A 135 4.05 2.72 1.69
CA CYS A 135 5.35 2.91 1.04
C CYS A 135 5.43 2.03 -0.22
N LEU A 136 5.64 2.65 -1.38
CA LEU A 136 5.86 1.93 -2.64
C LEU A 136 7.28 1.37 -2.65
N ARG A 137 7.41 0.04 -2.75
CA ARG A 137 8.71 -0.66 -2.79
C ARG A 137 8.96 -1.38 -4.11
N MET A 138 8.06 -1.25 -5.07
CA MET A 138 8.12 -1.93 -6.35
C MET A 138 8.39 -0.95 -7.48
N ARG A 139 8.92 -1.45 -8.60
CA ARG A 139 9.03 -0.68 -9.83
C ARG A 139 7.67 -0.55 -10.47
N ILE A 140 7.41 0.62 -11.01
CA ILE A 140 6.17 0.97 -11.72
C ILE A 140 6.47 1.46 -13.14
N ASP A 141 7.63 1.10 -13.68
CA ASP A 141 8.03 1.48 -15.03
C ASP A 141 6.98 1.00 -16.05
N LYS A 142 6.65 1.83 -17.02
CA LYS A 142 5.63 1.60 -18.05
C LYS A 142 4.18 1.50 -17.56
N LEU A 143 3.93 1.86 -16.29
CA LEU A 143 2.57 1.91 -15.76
C LEU A 143 1.80 3.07 -16.38
N GLU A 144 0.58 2.80 -16.86
CA GLU A 144 -0.37 3.84 -17.27
C GLU A 144 -0.91 4.54 -16.03
N ILE A 145 -0.95 5.86 -16.06
CA ILE A 145 -1.29 6.71 -14.93
C ILE A 145 -2.15 7.90 -15.31
N GLU A 146 -2.82 8.44 -14.30
CA GLU A 146 -3.46 9.75 -14.34
C GLU A 146 -2.81 10.67 -13.30
N PHE A 147 -2.65 11.95 -13.63
CA PHE A 147 -2.00 12.92 -12.75
C PHE A 147 -2.42 14.35 -13.08
N GLY A 148 -2.27 15.26 -12.14
CA GLY A 148 -2.26 16.69 -12.39
C GLY A 148 -0.85 17.19 -12.74
N ILE A 149 -0.72 18.42 -13.20
CA ILE A 149 0.57 19.06 -13.46
C ILE A 149 0.66 20.31 -12.58
N VAL A 150 1.79 20.47 -11.90
CA VAL A 150 2.11 21.66 -11.09
C VAL A 150 3.45 22.24 -11.51
N LYS A 151 3.58 23.56 -11.39
CA LYS A 151 4.86 24.25 -11.50
C LYS A 151 5.66 24.09 -10.21
N SER A 152 6.97 23.98 -10.35
CA SER A 152 7.86 24.09 -9.20
C SER A 152 7.73 25.49 -8.56
N LYS A 153 8.09 25.59 -7.27
CA LYS A 153 8.07 26.90 -6.57
C LYS A 153 8.94 27.98 -7.22
N LYS A 154 9.94 27.57 -7.99
CA LYS A 154 10.82 28.47 -8.74
C LYS A 154 10.25 28.86 -10.11
N GLY A 155 9.15 28.23 -10.56
CA GLY A 155 8.50 28.47 -11.83
C GLY A 155 9.26 27.98 -13.07
N ASP A 156 10.37 27.26 -12.90
CA ASP A 156 11.31 26.83 -13.95
C ASP A 156 11.12 25.37 -14.39
N SER A 157 10.29 24.61 -13.70
CA SER A 157 10.06 23.20 -14.01
C SER A 157 8.64 22.74 -13.65
N TYR A 158 8.22 21.66 -14.28
CA TYR A 158 6.90 21.04 -14.08
C TYR A 158 7.06 19.70 -13.40
N MET A 159 6.07 19.33 -12.60
CA MET A 159 6.03 18.07 -11.89
C MET A 159 4.64 17.42 -11.97
N ALA A 160 4.62 16.11 -12.01
CA ALA A 160 3.38 15.35 -11.86
C ALA A 160 2.85 15.45 -10.43
N TYR A 161 1.56 15.69 -10.31
CA TYR A 161 0.84 15.91 -9.05
C TYR A 161 -0.23 14.85 -8.85
N ASN A 162 -0.34 14.32 -7.65
CA ASN A 162 -1.36 13.36 -7.24
C ASN A 162 -1.55 12.23 -8.27
N VAL A 163 -0.47 11.47 -8.50
CA VAL A 163 -0.42 10.42 -9.51
C VAL A 163 -1.18 9.19 -9.04
N THR A 164 -2.09 8.69 -9.87
CA THR A 164 -2.98 7.55 -9.62
C THR A 164 -2.95 6.57 -10.79
N LEU A 165 -3.53 5.39 -10.61
CA LEU A 165 -3.96 4.56 -11.73
C LEU A 165 -5.09 5.25 -12.50
N PRO A 166 -5.37 4.86 -13.76
CA PRO A 166 -6.54 5.31 -14.50
C PRO A 166 -7.83 5.15 -13.68
N GLY A 167 -8.71 6.18 -13.70
CA GLY A 167 -9.90 6.22 -12.88
C GLY A 167 -9.68 6.65 -11.41
N GLY A 168 -8.50 7.18 -11.08
CA GLY A 168 -8.21 7.74 -9.77
C GLY A 168 -7.84 6.73 -8.67
N ALA A 169 -7.71 5.45 -8.99
CA ALA A 169 -7.37 4.43 -8.02
C ALA A 169 -5.92 4.57 -7.51
N ALA A 170 -5.69 4.26 -6.23
CA ALA A 170 -4.35 4.29 -5.65
C ALA A 170 -3.41 3.26 -6.31
N ILE A 171 -2.15 3.64 -6.47
CA ILE A 171 -1.09 2.76 -6.99
C ILE A 171 -0.68 1.80 -5.88
N THR A 172 -1.39 0.70 -5.77
CA THR A 172 -1.09 -0.39 -4.84
C THR A 172 -0.81 -1.66 -5.62
N GLN A 173 -0.09 -2.59 -5.02
CA GLN A 173 0.18 -3.87 -5.66
C GLN A 173 -1.12 -4.62 -5.96
N GLU A 174 -2.07 -4.54 -5.04
CA GLU A 174 -3.39 -5.15 -5.16
C GLU A 174 -4.16 -4.60 -6.38
N ALA A 175 -4.17 -3.27 -6.55
CA ALA A 175 -4.84 -2.62 -7.67
C ALA A 175 -4.18 -2.96 -9.01
N MET A 176 -2.83 -2.98 -9.05
CA MET A 176 -2.08 -3.31 -10.26
C MET A 176 -2.19 -4.79 -10.66
N GLU A 177 -2.42 -5.68 -9.70
CA GLU A 177 -2.66 -7.12 -9.94
C GLU A 177 -4.15 -7.42 -10.13
N HIS A 178 -5.01 -6.40 -10.23
CA HIS A 178 -6.47 -6.51 -10.37
C HIS A 178 -7.09 -7.45 -9.32
N ARG A 179 -6.59 -7.38 -8.06
CA ARG A 179 -7.05 -8.23 -6.98
C ARG A 179 -8.53 -8.00 -6.70
N LYS A 180 -9.28 -9.11 -6.68
CA LYS A 180 -10.70 -9.17 -6.32
C LYS A 180 -10.91 -10.11 -5.15
N ASP A 181 -11.61 -9.62 -4.14
CA ASP A 181 -11.97 -10.42 -2.97
C ASP A 181 -13.12 -11.36 -3.34
N GLU A 182 -12.98 -12.62 -3.00
CA GLU A 182 -13.95 -13.66 -3.30
C GLU A 182 -14.71 -14.08 -2.03
N GLY A 183 -15.65 -13.21 -1.63
CA GLY A 183 -16.50 -13.39 -0.46
C GLY A 183 -15.81 -13.05 0.87
N GLY A 184 -16.63 -12.87 1.92
CA GLY A 184 -16.15 -12.56 3.28
C GLY A 184 -15.99 -13.80 4.18
N GLN A 185 -16.22 -14.99 3.65
CA GLN A 185 -16.11 -16.24 4.43
C GLN A 185 -14.66 -16.52 4.76
N ARG A 186 -14.42 -16.95 6.01
CA ARG A 186 -13.11 -17.41 6.44
C ARG A 186 -12.97 -18.92 6.26
N TYR A 187 -11.78 -19.30 5.84
CA TYR A 187 -11.36 -20.67 5.63
C TYR A 187 -10.19 -20.98 6.55
N THR A 188 -9.89 -22.26 6.73
CA THR A 188 -8.72 -22.73 7.46
C THR A 188 -7.78 -23.52 6.56
N GLY A 189 -6.52 -23.58 6.95
CA GLY A 189 -5.50 -24.32 6.21
C GLY A 189 -4.19 -24.38 6.94
N THR A 190 -3.22 -24.98 6.28
CA THR A 190 -1.89 -25.17 6.84
C THR A 190 -0.85 -24.50 5.94
N VAL A 191 0.06 -23.74 6.54
CA VAL A 191 1.22 -23.18 5.82
C VAL A 191 2.09 -24.32 5.32
N GLN A 192 2.06 -24.55 4.01
CA GLN A 192 2.84 -25.62 3.36
C GLN A 192 4.26 -25.21 3.10
N TRP A 193 4.47 -23.96 2.75
CA TRP A 193 5.76 -23.41 2.43
C TRP A 193 5.83 -21.93 2.76
N TRP A 194 7.03 -21.45 3.20
CA TRP A 194 7.28 -20.06 3.54
C TRP A 194 8.67 -19.60 3.15
N GLN A 195 8.79 -18.57 2.33
CA GLN A 195 10.06 -17.94 1.96
C GLN A 195 10.29 -16.68 2.80
N ARG A 196 11.07 -16.87 3.85
CA ARG A 196 11.31 -15.83 4.87
C ARG A 196 11.93 -14.54 4.30
N TRP A 197 12.85 -14.67 3.36
CA TRP A 197 13.57 -13.51 2.81
C TRP A 197 12.74 -12.70 1.81
N GLN A 198 11.84 -13.34 1.11
CA GLN A 198 10.97 -12.72 0.12
C GLN A 198 9.57 -12.40 0.69
N ASN A 199 9.29 -12.83 1.92
CA ASN A 199 8.03 -12.56 2.64
C ASN A 199 6.77 -13.07 1.93
N TRP A 200 6.82 -14.29 1.36
CA TRP A 200 5.67 -14.95 0.76
C TRP A 200 5.69 -16.46 0.96
N GLY A 201 4.56 -17.10 0.74
CA GLY A 201 4.41 -18.53 0.92
C GLY A 201 3.13 -19.09 0.33
N HIS A 202 2.86 -20.35 0.67
CA HIS A 202 1.67 -21.06 0.24
C HIS A 202 0.95 -21.71 1.41
N ILE A 203 -0.39 -21.72 1.33
CA ILE A 203 -1.30 -22.39 2.26
C ILE A 203 -2.02 -23.50 1.50
N VAL A 204 -2.08 -24.70 2.07
CA VAL A 204 -3.00 -25.77 1.66
C VAL A 204 -4.29 -25.57 2.44
N PRO A 205 -5.44 -25.34 1.78
CA PRO A 205 -6.74 -25.32 2.47
C PRO A 205 -7.03 -26.67 3.12
N ASP A 206 -7.70 -26.66 4.27
CA ASP A 206 -8.13 -27.88 4.92
C ASP A 206 -9.19 -28.60 4.07
N PRO A 207 -9.20 -29.94 4.02
CA PRO A 207 -10.13 -30.70 3.20
C PRO A 207 -11.58 -30.48 3.68
N GLY A 208 -12.52 -30.57 2.73
CA GLY A 208 -13.95 -30.47 3.01
C GLY A 208 -14.51 -29.06 3.09
N GLN A 209 -13.70 -28.02 2.93
CA GLN A 209 -14.18 -26.63 2.88
C GLN A 209 -14.70 -26.28 1.49
N ALA A 210 -15.86 -25.63 1.43
CA ALA A 210 -16.47 -25.16 0.20
C ALA A 210 -15.86 -23.81 -0.21
N LEU A 211 -14.67 -23.82 -0.81
CA LEU A 211 -14.10 -22.64 -1.45
C LEU A 211 -15.00 -22.14 -2.59
N PRO A 212 -15.03 -20.81 -2.86
CA PRO A 212 -15.79 -20.28 -4.00
C PRO A 212 -15.44 -21.02 -5.29
N PRO A 213 -16.41 -21.35 -6.14
CA PRO A 213 -16.17 -22.12 -7.37
C PRO A 213 -15.10 -21.50 -8.28
N VAL A 214 -15.07 -20.17 -8.38
CA VAL A 214 -14.09 -19.43 -9.18
C VAL A 214 -12.67 -19.55 -8.63
N VAL A 215 -12.51 -19.56 -7.29
CA VAL A 215 -11.21 -19.75 -6.62
C VAL A 215 -10.73 -21.18 -6.85
N LYS A 216 -11.63 -22.17 -6.68
CA LYS A 216 -11.31 -23.58 -6.90
C LYS A 216 -10.89 -23.84 -8.36
N ALA A 217 -11.63 -23.32 -9.33
CA ALA A 217 -11.29 -23.43 -10.74
C ALA A 217 -9.91 -22.85 -11.06
N LYS A 218 -9.58 -21.68 -10.45
CA LYS A 218 -8.27 -21.04 -10.65
C LYS A 218 -7.13 -21.83 -10.01
N MET A 219 -7.36 -22.45 -8.87
CA MET A 219 -6.39 -23.36 -8.25
C MET A 219 -6.17 -24.63 -9.09
N GLU A 220 -7.23 -25.22 -9.64
CA GLU A 220 -7.17 -26.39 -10.55
C GLU A 220 -6.38 -26.04 -11.82
N GLU A 221 -6.60 -24.86 -12.41
CA GLU A 221 -5.83 -24.36 -13.55
C GLU A 221 -4.32 -24.26 -13.20
N SER A 222 -4.01 -23.71 -12.02
CA SER A 222 -2.63 -23.58 -11.54
C SER A 222 -1.96 -24.95 -11.34
N VAL A 223 -2.69 -25.92 -10.81
CA VAL A 223 -2.24 -27.32 -10.67
C VAL A 223 -1.96 -27.94 -12.04
N ALA A 224 -2.88 -27.77 -13.01
CA ALA A 224 -2.69 -28.29 -14.36
C ALA A 224 -1.45 -27.68 -15.06
N GLN A 225 -1.26 -26.37 -14.91
CA GLN A 225 -0.09 -25.67 -15.45
C GLN A 225 1.22 -26.16 -14.79
N ALA A 226 1.20 -26.38 -13.46
CA ALA A 226 2.35 -26.92 -12.73
C ALA A 226 2.66 -28.36 -13.13
N ALA A 227 1.62 -29.20 -13.32
CA ALA A 227 1.76 -30.57 -13.78
C ALA A 227 2.40 -30.67 -15.19
N ALA A 228 2.00 -29.77 -16.10
CA ALA A 228 2.56 -29.70 -17.44
C ALA A 228 4.06 -29.32 -17.46
N LYS A 229 4.55 -28.66 -16.43
CA LYS A 229 5.97 -28.26 -16.24
C LYS A 229 6.75 -29.17 -15.31
N ALA A 230 6.08 -30.12 -14.66
CA ALA A 230 6.70 -31.01 -13.68
C ALA A 230 7.66 -32.02 -14.34
N LYS A 231 8.76 -32.32 -13.64
CA LYS A 231 9.65 -33.42 -14.03
C LYS A 231 8.99 -34.75 -13.68
N PRO A 232 9.31 -35.84 -14.42
CA PRO A 232 8.71 -37.17 -14.20
C PRO A 232 8.80 -37.70 -12.77
N ASP A 233 9.88 -37.34 -12.06
CA ASP A 233 10.13 -37.76 -10.67
C ASP A 233 9.74 -36.73 -9.62
N GLY A 234 9.01 -35.68 -10.03
CA GLY A 234 8.56 -34.59 -9.14
C GLY A 234 7.36 -34.98 -8.28
N LYS A 235 7.20 -34.31 -7.13
CA LYS A 235 5.96 -34.42 -6.33
C LYS A 235 4.78 -33.92 -7.17
N PRO A 236 3.61 -34.56 -7.06
CA PRO A 236 2.41 -34.06 -7.72
C PRO A 236 2.10 -32.65 -7.23
N PRO A 237 1.70 -31.73 -8.12
CA PRO A 237 1.33 -30.39 -7.72
C PRO A 237 0.07 -30.41 -6.85
N GLU A 238 0.07 -29.61 -5.81
CA GLU A 238 -1.02 -29.49 -4.84
C GLU A 238 -1.84 -28.21 -5.10
N MET A 239 -3.08 -28.19 -4.63
CA MET A 239 -3.92 -26.99 -4.63
C MET A 239 -3.45 -26.03 -3.55
N LEU A 240 -2.78 -24.94 -3.94
CA LEU A 240 -2.15 -23.99 -3.06
C LEU A 240 -2.75 -22.60 -3.23
N LEU A 241 -2.89 -21.89 -2.12
CA LEU A 241 -3.19 -20.46 -2.09
C LEU A 241 -1.91 -19.68 -1.81
N TYR A 242 -1.60 -18.71 -2.64
CA TYR A 242 -0.48 -17.80 -2.43
C TYR A 242 -0.83 -16.80 -1.31
N PHE A 243 0.15 -16.44 -0.46
CA PHE A 243 0.00 -15.35 0.50
C PHE A 243 1.31 -14.63 0.75
N ARG A 244 1.23 -13.36 1.14
CA ARG A 244 2.39 -12.52 1.49
C ARG A 244 2.34 -12.16 2.96
N LYS A 245 3.47 -11.75 3.54
CA LYS A 245 3.52 -11.25 4.94
C LYS A 245 2.60 -10.06 5.16
N VAL A 246 2.41 -9.21 4.15
CA VAL A 246 1.49 -8.06 4.22
C VAL A 246 0.01 -8.47 4.27
N ASP A 247 -0.30 -9.66 3.83
CA ASP A 247 -1.65 -10.24 3.88
C ASP A 247 -1.93 -10.93 5.24
N CYS A 248 -0.96 -10.94 6.15
CA CYS A 248 -1.07 -11.56 7.47
C CYS A 248 -1.31 -10.51 8.56
N GLU A 249 -1.99 -10.92 9.62
CA GLU A 249 -1.96 -10.17 10.87
C GLU A 249 -0.49 -9.91 11.28
N TRP A 250 -0.21 -8.74 11.81
CA TRP A 250 1.18 -8.32 12.09
C TRP A 250 1.89 -9.25 13.09
N SER A 251 1.14 -9.82 14.06
CA SER A 251 1.61 -10.74 15.09
C SER A 251 1.93 -12.13 14.56
N LEU A 252 1.30 -12.55 13.46
CA LEU A 252 1.52 -13.87 12.86
C LEU A 252 2.95 -13.98 12.33
N ARG A 253 3.68 -14.97 12.80
CA ARG A 253 4.93 -15.44 12.22
C ARG A 253 4.64 -16.70 11.41
N PRO A 254 4.63 -16.61 10.06
CA PRO A 254 4.38 -17.77 9.23
C PRO A 254 5.51 -18.80 9.39
N GLU A 255 5.13 -20.04 9.63
CA GLU A 255 6.02 -21.19 9.76
C GLU A 255 5.37 -22.40 9.10
N ILE A 256 6.16 -23.29 8.50
CA ILE A 256 5.68 -24.51 7.85
C ILE A 256 4.94 -25.36 8.89
N GLY A 257 3.77 -25.89 8.54
CA GLY A 257 2.93 -26.70 9.41
C GLY A 257 1.98 -25.90 10.31
N LYS A 258 2.08 -24.57 10.34
CA LYS A 258 1.22 -23.73 11.17
C LYS A 258 -0.20 -23.65 10.61
N LYS A 259 -1.19 -23.88 11.48
CA LYS A 259 -2.62 -23.70 11.16
C LYS A 259 -2.96 -22.23 11.14
N VAL A 260 -3.68 -21.82 10.10
CA VAL A 260 -4.11 -20.43 9.88
C VAL A 260 -5.55 -20.37 9.39
N SER A 261 -6.20 -19.25 9.69
CA SER A 261 -7.51 -18.90 9.12
C SER A 261 -7.32 -17.67 8.21
N PHE A 262 -8.04 -17.61 7.10
CA PHE A 262 -7.86 -16.61 6.06
C PHE A 262 -9.15 -16.38 5.25
N THR A 263 -9.20 -15.28 4.50
CA THR A 263 -10.14 -15.06 3.40
C THR A 263 -9.42 -15.23 2.07
N VAL A 264 -10.17 -15.41 0.98
CA VAL A 264 -9.59 -15.68 -0.36
C VAL A 264 -9.81 -14.53 -1.33
N TYR A 265 -8.89 -14.40 -2.28
CA TYR A 265 -8.96 -13.46 -3.38
C TYR A 265 -8.50 -14.11 -4.69
N LEU A 266 -8.83 -13.46 -5.80
CA LEU A 266 -8.26 -13.72 -7.12
C LEU A 266 -7.50 -12.50 -7.60
N ASP A 267 -6.42 -12.72 -8.34
CA ASP A 267 -5.69 -11.71 -9.08
C ASP A 267 -5.25 -12.25 -10.45
N ASP A 268 -4.50 -11.44 -11.21
CA ASP A 268 -4.00 -11.83 -12.54
C ASP A 268 -3.09 -13.06 -12.51
N LYS A 269 -2.49 -13.38 -11.36
CA LYS A 269 -1.55 -14.49 -11.18
C LYS A 269 -2.21 -15.77 -10.68
N GLY A 270 -3.37 -15.66 -10.04
CA GLY A 270 -4.03 -16.83 -9.52
C GLY A 270 -4.94 -16.58 -8.30
N ALA A 271 -5.05 -17.60 -7.47
CA ALA A 271 -5.80 -17.56 -6.22
C ALA A 271 -4.86 -17.35 -5.03
N GLY A 272 -5.28 -16.51 -4.09
CA GLY A 272 -4.49 -16.22 -2.91
C GLY A 272 -5.32 -16.11 -1.62
N ALA A 273 -4.60 -16.07 -0.49
CA ALA A 273 -5.14 -15.90 0.85
C ALA A 273 -4.72 -14.54 1.41
N LYS A 274 -5.64 -13.84 2.05
CA LYS A 274 -5.44 -12.59 2.77
C LYS A 274 -6.08 -12.63 4.16
N ASP A 275 -5.86 -11.60 4.97
CA ASP A 275 -6.33 -11.53 6.35
C ASP A 275 -5.97 -12.79 7.15
N VAL A 276 -4.74 -13.27 6.92
CA VAL A 276 -4.24 -14.53 7.49
C VAL A 276 -3.93 -14.33 8.97
N VAL A 277 -4.60 -15.10 9.82
CA VAL A 277 -4.44 -15.10 11.28
C VAL A 277 -4.13 -16.50 11.79
N PRO A 278 -3.46 -16.64 12.95
CA PRO A 278 -3.29 -17.97 13.55
C PRO A 278 -4.66 -18.56 13.94
N VAL A 279 -4.81 -19.86 13.82
CA VAL A 279 -5.87 -20.61 14.49
C VAL A 279 -5.33 -20.98 15.86
N GLU A 280 -6.05 -20.61 16.92
CA GLU A 280 -5.73 -20.98 18.30
C GLU A 280 -5.88 -22.48 18.56
#